data_f2d45d44a6174a45fb78620d13ceaaed
#
_entry.id   f2d45d44a6174a45fb78620d13ceaaed
#
_cell.length_a   1.000
_cell.length_b   1.000
_cell.length_c   1.000
_cell.angle_alpha   90.00
_cell.angle_beta   90.00
_cell.angle_gamma   90.00
#
_symmetry.space_group_name_H-M   'P 1'
#
loop_
_entity.id
_entity.type
_entity.pdbx_description
1 polymer ?
#
loop_
_entity_poly.entity_id
_entity_poly.type
_entity_poly.pdbx_seq_one_letter_code
_entity_poly.pdbx_strand_id
1 'polypeptide(L)'
;MKISEKGLDLIKKFEGLRLESYMCPSSVATVGYGHTRGVKLGMTITQEQADEFLRQDVQSFEDCINANTEVRLNQNEFDALVSFAFNVGCGAYRDSTLRRLLNEGQEKKVVAEQFGRWVKGADGEPLPGLVTRRQAEKDLFLEKIKHPKLGQSIYAKQDTWLKKRMANSASLLAEEKVFVPKGSAWEWSQLTMFAGQTHQRVLLSADQKQWYIFAEHWKIINDVPDGAVTLNKGAGIDLDVKYYSQRDNYRDADRTCYSSSCAMLLNYLKPGVISNDDQYIKTVFS
;
A
#
# COMPACT_ATOMS: atom_id res chain seq x y z
N MET A 1 -1.50 7.35 2.73
CA MET A 1 -0.79 6.43 1.80
C MET A 1 0.03 7.26 0.82
N LYS A 2 0.96 6.63 0.08
CA LYS A 2 1.73 7.23 -1.01
C LYS A 2 1.55 6.38 -2.26
N ILE A 3 1.61 7.00 -3.44
CA ILE A 3 1.53 6.28 -4.72
C ILE A 3 2.76 5.38 -4.91
N SER A 4 2.55 4.19 -5.47
CA SER A 4 3.64 3.28 -5.81
C SER A 4 4.25 3.60 -7.18
N GLU A 5 5.39 2.98 -7.51
CA GLU A 5 5.97 3.08 -8.87
C GLU A 5 4.97 2.64 -9.94
N LYS A 6 4.17 1.59 -9.67
CA LYS A 6 3.13 1.11 -10.57
C LYS A 6 2.06 2.17 -10.86
N GLY A 7 1.66 2.94 -9.84
CA GLY A 7 0.75 4.06 -10.00
C GLY A 7 1.37 5.21 -10.78
N LEU A 8 2.65 5.53 -10.52
CA LEU A 8 3.39 6.52 -11.30
C LEU A 8 3.53 6.11 -12.75
N ASP A 9 3.85 4.85 -13.03
CA ASP A 9 3.97 4.32 -14.40
C ASP A 9 2.62 4.40 -15.15
N LEU A 10 1.51 4.19 -14.46
CA LEU A 10 0.18 4.38 -15.04
C LEU A 10 -0.04 5.84 -15.45
N ILE A 11 0.31 6.81 -14.62
CA ILE A 11 0.21 8.23 -14.95
C ILE A 11 1.15 8.57 -16.14
N LYS A 12 2.42 8.18 -16.06
CA LYS A 12 3.42 8.40 -17.11
C LYS A 12 2.95 7.92 -18.49
N LYS A 13 2.32 6.74 -18.51
CA LYS A 13 1.79 6.13 -19.74
C LYS A 13 0.77 7.01 -20.45
N PHE A 14 -0.07 7.74 -19.71
CA PHE A 14 -1.16 8.53 -20.27
C PHE A 14 -0.81 10.00 -20.48
N GLU A 15 0.11 10.56 -19.68
CA GLU A 15 0.54 11.95 -19.83
C GLU A 15 1.59 12.11 -20.96
N GLY A 16 2.44 11.10 -21.16
CA GLY A 16 3.55 11.18 -22.11
C GLY A 16 4.68 12.05 -21.58
N LEU A 17 5.92 11.78 -22.05
CA LEU A 17 7.11 12.51 -21.65
C LEU A 17 7.50 13.56 -22.68
N ARG A 18 7.67 14.81 -22.22
CA ARG A 18 8.28 15.88 -23.04
C ARG A 18 9.43 16.51 -22.26
N LEU A 19 10.66 16.29 -22.73
CA LEU A 19 11.86 16.82 -22.08
C LEU A 19 12.13 18.29 -22.42
N GLU A 20 11.55 18.80 -23.48
CA GLU A 20 11.57 20.21 -23.85
C GLU A 20 10.24 20.86 -23.49
N SER A 21 10.30 22.07 -22.93
CA SER A 21 9.12 22.82 -22.57
C SER A 21 8.32 23.27 -23.81
N TYR A 22 7.01 23.20 -23.66
CA TYR A 22 6.06 23.60 -24.71
C TYR A 22 4.92 24.42 -24.11
N MET A 23 4.20 25.11 -24.97
CA MET A 23 2.99 25.80 -24.57
C MET A 23 1.79 24.84 -24.66
N CYS A 24 1.14 24.56 -23.55
CA CYS A 24 -0.06 23.76 -23.57
C CYS A 24 -1.27 24.54 -24.13
N PRO A 25 -2.39 23.89 -24.49
CA PRO A 25 -3.57 24.59 -25.06
C PRO A 25 -4.12 25.71 -24.17
N SER A 26 -3.88 25.64 -22.84
CA SER A 26 -4.26 26.70 -21.89
C SER A 26 -3.24 27.83 -21.77
N SER A 27 -2.28 27.93 -22.70
CA SER A 27 -1.23 28.95 -22.74
C SER A 27 -0.31 28.97 -21.50
N VAL A 28 -0.04 27.80 -20.95
CA VAL A 28 0.89 27.62 -19.82
C VAL A 28 2.12 26.83 -20.29
N ALA A 29 3.32 27.33 -19.96
CA ALA A 29 4.57 26.62 -20.24
C ALA A 29 4.61 25.32 -19.43
N THR A 30 4.82 24.21 -20.10
CA THR A 30 4.70 22.84 -19.55
C THR A 30 5.91 22.00 -19.94
N VAL A 31 6.35 21.08 -19.09
CA VAL A 31 7.47 20.17 -19.36
C VAL A 31 7.24 18.82 -18.63
N GLY A 32 7.99 17.80 -18.99
CA GLY A 32 7.92 16.47 -18.36
C GLY A 32 6.59 15.78 -18.61
N TYR A 33 5.92 15.35 -17.55
CA TYR A 33 4.60 14.70 -17.55
C TYR A 33 3.46 15.68 -17.22
N GLY A 34 3.59 16.92 -17.68
CA GLY A 34 2.56 17.94 -17.45
C GLY A 34 2.94 18.96 -16.36
N HIS A 35 4.18 18.99 -15.90
CA HIS A 35 4.64 19.95 -14.90
C HIS A 35 4.62 21.39 -15.43
N THR A 36 4.10 22.33 -14.62
CA THR A 36 3.95 23.73 -15.01
C THR A 36 4.60 24.71 -14.04
N ARG A 37 4.86 24.29 -12.79
CA ARG A 37 5.38 25.19 -11.75
C ARG A 37 6.82 25.61 -12.06
N GLY A 38 7.04 26.91 -12.25
CA GLY A 38 8.36 27.46 -12.53
C GLY A 38 8.92 27.17 -13.91
N VAL A 39 8.12 26.58 -14.80
CA VAL A 39 8.54 26.28 -16.18
C VAL A 39 8.56 27.55 -17.04
N LYS A 40 9.63 27.70 -17.84
CA LYS A 40 9.77 28.76 -18.85
C LYS A 40 9.96 28.11 -20.22
N LEU A 41 9.48 28.75 -21.25
CA LEU A 41 9.73 28.31 -22.66
C LEU A 41 11.23 28.26 -22.93
N GLY A 42 11.67 27.21 -23.62
CA GLY A 42 13.09 26.95 -23.93
C GLY A 42 13.80 26.15 -22.82
N MET A 43 13.08 25.77 -21.71
CA MET A 43 13.63 24.91 -20.68
C MET A 43 13.70 23.45 -21.16
N THR A 44 14.85 22.81 -20.94
CA THR A 44 15.06 21.37 -21.19
C THR A 44 15.40 20.71 -19.88
N ILE A 45 14.86 19.51 -19.65
CA ILE A 45 15.07 18.70 -18.44
C ILE A 45 15.50 17.28 -18.80
N THR A 46 16.07 16.56 -17.83
CA THR A 46 16.31 15.11 -17.95
C THR A 46 15.08 14.31 -17.59
N GLN A 47 15.08 13.01 -17.90
CA GLN A 47 14.01 12.11 -17.50
C GLN A 47 13.89 12.00 -15.95
N GLU A 48 15.03 11.96 -15.26
CA GLU A 48 15.06 11.91 -13.79
C GLU A 48 14.44 13.18 -13.20
N GLN A 49 14.66 14.33 -13.79
CA GLN A 49 14.00 15.57 -13.37
C GLN A 49 12.51 15.54 -13.65
N ALA A 50 12.07 14.98 -14.80
CA ALA A 50 10.66 14.80 -15.08
C ALA A 50 9.98 13.86 -14.08
N ASP A 51 10.66 12.77 -13.70
CA ASP A 51 10.19 11.82 -12.70
C ASP A 51 10.07 12.47 -11.32
N GLU A 52 11.02 13.28 -10.93
CA GLU A 52 10.97 14.03 -9.67
C GLU A 52 9.84 15.06 -9.65
N PHE A 53 9.65 15.80 -10.75
CA PHE A 53 8.53 16.74 -10.88
C PHE A 53 7.18 16.01 -10.77
N LEU A 54 7.03 14.86 -11.42
CA LEU A 54 5.82 14.06 -11.30
C LEU A 54 5.55 13.66 -9.85
N ARG A 55 6.57 13.20 -9.09
CA ARG A 55 6.43 12.86 -7.68
C ARG A 55 5.97 14.04 -6.82
N GLN A 56 6.45 15.24 -7.14
CA GLN A 56 6.01 16.47 -6.46
C GLN A 56 4.58 16.84 -6.85
N ASP A 57 4.22 16.72 -8.11
CA ASP A 57 2.88 17.08 -8.62
C ASP A 57 1.80 16.16 -8.07
N VAL A 58 2.07 14.85 -7.94
CA VAL A 58 1.09 13.90 -7.42
C VAL A 58 0.82 14.05 -5.93
N GLN A 59 1.70 14.72 -5.17
CA GLN A 59 1.58 14.88 -3.72
C GLN A 59 0.21 15.46 -3.31
N SER A 60 -0.25 16.49 -4.00
CA SER A 60 -1.55 17.12 -3.71
C SER A 60 -2.74 16.19 -3.95
N PHE A 61 -2.62 15.26 -4.90
CA PHE A 61 -3.65 14.26 -5.18
C PHE A 61 -3.61 13.10 -4.20
N GLU A 62 -2.42 12.69 -3.73
CA GLU A 62 -2.28 11.76 -2.61
C GLU A 62 -2.96 12.29 -1.36
N ASP A 63 -2.69 13.55 -1.02
CA ASP A 63 -3.30 14.22 0.13
C ASP A 63 -4.83 14.32 -0.04
N CYS A 64 -5.29 14.60 -1.25
CA CYS A 64 -6.69 14.61 -1.59
C CYS A 64 -7.38 13.25 -1.36
N ILE A 65 -6.80 12.17 -1.88
CA ILE A 65 -7.33 10.81 -1.70
C ILE A 65 -7.33 10.44 -0.21
N ASN A 66 -6.23 10.67 0.50
CA ASN A 66 -6.11 10.38 1.93
C ASN A 66 -7.14 11.14 2.78
N ALA A 67 -7.43 12.39 2.43
CA ALA A 67 -8.37 13.24 3.20
C ALA A 67 -9.85 12.94 2.91
N ASN A 68 -10.18 12.41 1.72
CA ASN A 68 -11.57 12.26 1.28
C ASN A 68 -12.03 10.80 1.17
N THR A 69 -11.17 9.83 1.51
CA THR A 69 -11.51 8.40 1.50
C THR A 69 -11.52 7.88 2.93
N GLU A 70 -12.67 7.42 3.38
CA GLU A 70 -12.94 7.00 4.76
C GLU A 70 -12.70 5.49 4.95
N VAL A 71 -12.72 4.73 3.85
CA VAL A 71 -12.48 3.28 3.87
C VAL A 71 -11.00 2.97 3.67
N ARG A 72 -10.59 1.81 4.17
CA ARG A 72 -9.22 1.33 3.95
C ARG A 72 -9.02 0.92 2.50
N LEU A 73 -7.99 1.47 1.88
CA LEU A 73 -7.56 1.13 0.52
C LEU A 73 -6.36 0.19 0.56
N ASN A 74 -6.29 -0.72 -0.40
CA ASN A 74 -5.03 -1.37 -0.74
C ASN A 74 -4.20 -0.49 -1.69
N GLN A 75 -2.94 -0.88 -1.97
CA GLN A 75 -2.04 -0.05 -2.78
C GLN A 75 -2.55 0.15 -4.22
N ASN A 76 -3.08 -0.89 -4.87
CA ASN A 76 -3.59 -0.79 -6.24
C ASN A 76 -4.84 0.12 -6.31
N GLU A 77 -5.71 0.05 -5.33
CA GLU A 77 -6.87 0.94 -5.22
C GLU A 77 -6.45 2.39 -5.04
N PHE A 78 -5.48 2.63 -4.15
CA PHE A 78 -4.94 3.97 -3.91
C PHE A 78 -4.29 4.53 -5.17
N ASP A 79 -3.45 3.77 -5.84
CA ASP A 79 -2.75 4.16 -7.07
C ASP A 79 -3.74 4.53 -8.19
N ALA A 80 -4.78 3.71 -8.37
CA ALA A 80 -5.82 3.98 -9.36
C ALA A 80 -6.59 5.28 -9.07
N LEU A 81 -6.92 5.52 -7.80
CA LEU A 81 -7.62 6.73 -7.38
C LEU A 81 -6.75 7.99 -7.51
N VAL A 82 -5.44 7.89 -7.21
CA VAL A 82 -4.50 9.00 -7.42
C VAL A 82 -4.36 9.30 -8.91
N SER A 83 -4.19 8.28 -9.79
CA SER A 83 -4.18 8.48 -11.24
C SER A 83 -5.46 9.13 -11.75
N PHE A 84 -6.60 8.69 -11.25
CA PHE A 84 -7.89 9.27 -11.59
C PHE A 84 -7.97 10.75 -11.18
N ALA A 85 -7.68 11.06 -9.91
CA ALA A 85 -7.71 12.43 -9.39
C ALA A 85 -6.69 13.34 -10.09
N PHE A 86 -5.52 12.83 -10.45
CA PHE A 86 -4.51 13.54 -11.21
C PHE A 86 -5.07 14.04 -12.58
N ASN A 87 -5.89 13.23 -13.23
CA ASN A 87 -6.48 13.59 -14.52
C ASN A 87 -7.73 14.48 -14.40
N VAL A 88 -8.65 14.16 -13.49
CA VAL A 88 -9.94 14.87 -13.42
C VAL A 88 -9.94 16.03 -12.42
N GLY A 89 -8.94 16.09 -11.56
CA GLY A 89 -8.84 17.06 -10.47
C GLY A 89 -9.45 16.57 -9.15
N CYS A 90 -8.92 17.08 -8.03
CA CYS A 90 -9.38 16.71 -6.68
C CYS A 90 -10.86 17.09 -6.44
N GLY A 91 -11.31 18.24 -6.95
CA GLY A 91 -12.70 18.65 -6.84
C GLY A 91 -13.65 17.63 -7.45
N ALA A 92 -13.36 17.22 -8.69
CA ALA A 92 -14.13 16.22 -9.40
C ALA A 92 -14.16 14.85 -8.68
N TYR A 93 -13.01 14.40 -8.15
CA TYR A 93 -12.95 13.20 -7.32
C TYR A 93 -13.86 13.32 -6.08
N ARG A 94 -13.70 14.41 -5.32
CA ARG A 94 -14.45 14.66 -4.09
C ARG A 94 -15.96 14.62 -4.31
N ASP A 95 -16.43 15.17 -5.42
CA ASP A 95 -17.86 15.27 -5.72
C ASP A 95 -18.39 14.06 -6.52
N SER A 96 -17.54 13.08 -6.81
CA SER A 96 -17.85 11.92 -7.65
C SER A 96 -18.74 10.89 -6.96
N THR A 97 -19.59 10.23 -7.75
CA THR A 97 -20.28 9.01 -7.34
C THR A 97 -19.31 7.90 -6.96
N LEU A 98 -18.13 7.86 -7.61
CA LEU A 98 -17.09 6.89 -7.30
C LEU A 98 -16.66 6.97 -5.83
N ARG A 99 -16.27 8.15 -5.36
CA ARG A 99 -15.90 8.37 -3.95
C ARG A 99 -17.05 8.08 -3.00
N ARG A 100 -18.27 8.52 -3.33
CA ARG A 100 -19.43 8.29 -2.49
C ARG A 100 -19.69 6.79 -2.28
N LEU A 101 -19.76 6.01 -3.36
CA LEU A 101 -19.99 4.56 -3.28
C LEU A 101 -18.84 3.84 -2.57
N LEU A 102 -17.59 4.31 -2.78
CA LEU A 102 -16.43 3.79 -2.09
C LEU A 102 -16.54 3.97 -0.57
N ASN A 103 -16.87 5.17 -0.10
CA ASN A 103 -17.02 5.48 1.33
C ASN A 103 -18.25 4.81 1.97
N GLU A 104 -19.28 4.52 1.18
CA GLU A 104 -20.42 3.71 1.60
C GLU A 104 -20.08 2.21 1.74
N GLY A 105 -18.84 1.80 1.40
CA GLY A 105 -18.41 0.40 1.47
C GLY A 105 -19.07 -0.50 0.43
N GLN A 106 -19.48 0.04 -0.70
CA GLN A 106 -20.07 -0.74 -1.80
C GLN A 106 -19.07 -1.71 -2.39
N GLU A 107 -19.56 -2.78 -3.05
CA GLU A 107 -18.70 -3.75 -3.72
C GLU A 107 -17.70 -3.07 -4.66
N LYS A 108 -16.43 -3.49 -4.61
CA LYS A 108 -15.34 -2.93 -5.42
C LYS A 108 -15.65 -2.89 -6.92
N LYS A 109 -16.39 -3.87 -7.43
CA LYS A 109 -16.82 -3.89 -8.83
C LYS A 109 -17.79 -2.74 -9.14
N VAL A 110 -18.75 -2.47 -8.26
CA VAL A 110 -19.73 -1.37 -8.41
C VAL A 110 -19.02 -0.02 -8.38
N VAL A 111 -18.05 0.16 -7.48
CA VAL A 111 -17.21 1.35 -7.41
C VAL A 111 -16.40 1.51 -8.69
N ALA A 112 -15.74 0.46 -9.14
CA ALA A 112 -14.88 0.46 -10.32
C ALA A 112 -15.61 0.81 -11.62
N GLU A 113 -16.89 0.45 -11.77
CA GLU A 113 -17.70 0.85 -12.93
C GLU A 113 -17.86 2.38 -13.04
N GLN A 114 -17.67 3.12 -11.95
CA GLN A 114 -17.83 4.57 -11.96
C GLN A 114 -16.67 5.30 -12.67
N PHE A 115 -15.50 4.67 -12.83
CA PHE A 115 -14.44 5.23 -13.65
C PHE A 115 -14.91 5.52 -15.07
N GLY A 116 -15.66 4.61 -15.69
CA GLY A 116 -16.16 4.71 -17.07
C GLY A 116 -17.09 5.88 -17.34
N ARG A 117 -17.56 6.59 -16.31
CA ARG A 117 -18.38 7.80 -16.49
C ARG A 117 -17.56 9.05 -16.88
N TRP A 118 -16.24 8.99 -16.74
CA TRP A 118 -15.32 10.11 -16.92
C TRP A 118 -14.53 10.01 -18.24
N VAL A 119 -15.24 9.80 -19.35
CA VAL A 119 -14.64 9.55 -20.68
C VAL A 119 -14.96 10.63 -21.70
N LYS A 120 -15.80 11.62 -21.34
CA LYS A 120 -16.31 12.62 -22.28
C LYS A 120 -15.38 13.82 -22.42
N GLY A 121 -15.23 14.31 -23.66
CA GLY A 121 -14.58 15.57 -23.99
C GLY A 121 -15.51 16.78 -23.77
N ALA A 122 -15.02 17.95 -24.12
CA ALA A 122 -15.77 19.21 -24.02
C ALA A 122 -17.04 19.25 -24.92
N ASP A 123 -17.03 18.48 -25.99
CA ASP A 123 -18.14 18.28 -26.92
C ASP A 123 -19.20 17.27 -26.41
N GLY A 124 -18.97 16.64 -25.27
CA GLY A 124 -19.83 15.63 -24.70
C GLY A 124 -19.64 14.21 -25.27
N GLU A 125 -18.76 14.03 -26.25
CA GLU A 125 -18.47 12.74 -26.86
C GLU A 125 -17.34 12.01 -26.14
N PRO A 126 -17.36 10.65 -26.11
CA PRO A 126 -16.31 9.87 -25.53
C PRO A 126 -14.98 10.02 -26.29
N LEU A 127 -13.91 10.38 -25.58
CA LEU A 127 -12.57 10.43 -26.13
C LEU A 127 -11.87 9.07 -25.97
N PRO A 128 -11.37 8.43 -27.05
CA PRO A 128 -10.75 7.10 -26.98
C PRO A 128 -9.60 7.00 -25.98
N GLY A 129 -8.79 8.06 -25.84
CA GLY A 129 -7.72 8.13 -24.84
C GLY A 129 -8.24 8.08 -23.40
N LEU A 130 -9.35 8.78 -23.11
CA LEU A 130 -9.98 8.74 -21.78
C LEU A 130 -10.64 7.39 -21.51
N VAL A 131 -11.26 6.78 -22.51
CA VAL A 131 -11.83 5.42 -22.39
C VAL A 131 -10.74 4.44 -22.00
N THR A 132 -9.60 4.45 -22.70
CA THR A 132 -8.46 3.58 -22.42
C THR A 132 -7.87 3.84 -21.03
N ARG A 133 -7.76 5.11 -20.61
CA ARG A 133 -7.25 5.50 -19.30
C ARG A 133 -8.17 4.99 -18.18
N ARG A 134 -9.45 5.25 -18.27
CA ARG A 134 -10.46 4.78 -17.27
C ARG A 134 -10.49 3.27 -17.17
N GLN A 135 -10.33 2.56 -18.30
CA GLN A 135 -10.24 1.10 -18.26
C GLN A 135 -8.99 0.63 -17.51
N ALA A 136 -7.84 1.23 -17.77
CA ALA A 136 -6.60 0.89 -17.07
C ALA A 136 -6.66 1.20 -15.57
N GLU A 137 -7.26 2.33 -15.18
CA GLU A 137 -7.48 2.68 -13.77
C GLU A 137 -8.47 1.72 -13.09
N LYS A 138 -9.56 1.35 -13.77
CA LYS A 138 -10.51 0.33 -13.30
C LYS A 138 -9.83 -1.02 -13.12
N ASP A 139 -9.02 -1.45 -14.07
CA ASP A 139 -8.31 -2.73 -14.01
C ASP A 139 -7.33 -2.75 -12.84
N LEU A 140 -6.58 -1.66 -12.64
CA LEU A 140 -5.67 -1.51 -11.50
C LEU A 140 -6.44 -1.52 -10.17
N PHE A 141 -7.57 -0.82 -10.07
CA PHE A 141 -8.41 -0.77 -8.87
C PHE A 141 -8.94 -2.15 -8.49
N LEU A 142 -9.32 -2.98 -9.47
CA LEU A 142 -9.84 -4.32 -9.27
C LEU A 142 -8.76 -5.39 -9.16
N GLU A 143 -7.52 -5.05 -9.52
CA GLU A 143 -6.43 -6.00 -9.48
C GLU A 143 -6.15 -6.41 -8.04
N LYS A 144 -6.39 -7.70 -7.76
CA LYS A 144 -6.00 -8.26 -6.48
C LYS A 144 -4.49 -8.11 -6.33
N ILE A 145 -4.05 -7.53 -5.23
CA ILE A 145 -2.65 -7.64 -4.87
C ILE A 145 -2.35 -9.13 -4.84
N LYS A 146 -1.62 -9.60 -5.83
CA LYS A 146 -1.08 -10.94 -5.79
C LYS A 146 -0.06 -10.93 -4.67
N HIS A 147 -0.49 -11.27 -3.46
CA HIS A 147 0.48 -11.78 -2.51
C HIS A 147 1.20 -12.91 -3.24
N PRO A 148 2.52 -12.89 -3.35
CA PRO A 148 3.23 -14.03 -3.91
C PRO A 148 2.62 -15.26 -3.25
N LYS A 149 2.31 -16.30 -4.06
CA LYS A 149 1.68 -17.52 -3.55
C LYS A 149 2.33 -17.86 -2.23
N LEU A 150 1.54 -18.10 -1.19
CA LEU A 150 1.94 -18.54 0.17
C LEU A 150 2.93 -19.74 0.17
N GLY A 151 3.71 -19.90 -0.84
CA GLY A 151 4.65 -20.99 -1.06
C GLY A 151 6.11 -20.64 -0.76
N GLN A 152 6.42 -19.38 -0.42
CA GLN A 152 7.81 -18.98 -0.22
C GLN A 152 7.92 -18.07 1.00
N SER A 153 7.83 -18.68 2.20
CA SER A 153 7.99 -17.96 3.46
C SER A 153 9.20 -18.49 4.24
N ILE A 154 9.86 -17.61 4.97
CA ILE A 154 10.80 -17.98 6.01
C ILE A 154 10.09 -17.89 7.36
N TYR A 155 10.34 -18.87 8.20
CA TYR A 155 9.75 -18.99 9.54
C TYR A 155 10.84 -19.01 10.60
N ALA A 156 10.73 -18.14 11.61
CA ALA A 156 11.66 -18.07 12.72
C ALA A 156 11.39 -19.22 13.71
N LYS A 157 12.30 -20.20 13.80
CA LYS A 157 12.21 -21.34 14.73
C LYS A 157 12.45 -20.95 16.18
N GLN A 158 13.13 -19.83 16.40
CA GLN A 158 13.46 -19.25 17.70
C GLN A 158 13.59 -17.73 17.57
N ASP A 159 13.70 -17.02 18.70
CA ASP A 159 14.00 -15.60 18.71
C ASP A 159 15.29 -15.33 17.95
N THR A 160 15.26 -14.38 17.01
CA THR A 160 16.37 -14.14 16.09
C THR A 160 16.40 -12.70 15.57
N TRP A 161 17.21 -12.46 14.54
CA TRP A 161 17.42 -11.14 13.96
C TRP A 161 17.43 -11.19 12.43
N LEU A 162 16.80 -10.21 11.79
CA LEU A 162 17.12 -9.79 10.45
C LEU A 162 18.28 -8.81 10.53
N LYS A 163 19.27 -8.93 9.66
CA LYS A 163 20.55 -8.20 9.72
C LYS A 163 20.84 -7.50 8.40
N LYS A 164 21.43 -6.31 8.44
CA LYS A 164 21.82 -5.58 7.22
C LYS A 164 23.13 -6.12 6.61
N ARG A 165 23.93 -6.86 7.37
CA ARG A 165 25.17 -7.53 6.90
C ARG A 165 25.39 -8.86 7.59
N MET A 166 26.27 -9.69 7.02
CA MET A 166 26.68 -10.97 7.62
C MET A 166 27.58 -10.71 8.82
N ALA A 167 27.00 -10.75 10.01
CA ALA A 167 27.75 -10.58 11.25
C ALA A 167 27.02 -11.24 12.42
N ASN A 168 27.73 -11.45 13.52
CA ASN A 168 27.10 -11.81 14.78
C ASN A 168 26.18 -10.66 15.23
N SER A 169 24.97 -10.97 15.73
CA SER A 169 24.01 -9.96 16.17
C SER A 169 24.54 -9.08 17.32
N ALA A 170 25.46 -9.59 18.14
CA ALA A 170 26.11 -8.83 19.21
C ALA A 170 27.02 -7.71 18.68
N SER A 171 27.59 -7.88 17.49
CA SER A 171 28.52 -6.90 16.86
C SER A 171 27.81 -5.89 15.95
N LEU A 172 26.47 -5.94 15.85
CA LEU A 172 25.67 -5.05 15.02
C LEU A 172 25.06 -3.94 15.86
N LEU A 173 25.06 -2.74 15.32
CA LEU A 173 24.34 -1.60 15.90
C LEU A 173 22.81 -1.86 15.86
N ALA A 174 22.07 -1.10 16.65
CA ALA A 174 20.61 -1.28 16.74
C ALA A 174 19.91 -1.06 15.38
N GLU A 175 20.37 -0.10 14.59
CA GLU A 175 19.87 0.22 13.26
C GLU A 175 20.29 -0.78 12.17
N GLU A 176 21.23 -1.68 12.46
CA GLU A 176 21.70 -2.72 11.55
C GLU A 176 20.96 -4.04 11.69
N LYS A 177 20.06 -4.15 12.63
CA LYS A 177 19.31 -5.38 12.91
C LYS A 177 17.88 -5.11 13.34
N VAL A 178 16.99 -6.06 13.06
CA VAL A 178 15.59 -6.05 13.49
C VAL A 178 15.32 -7.33 14.26
N PHE A 179 14.83 -7.22 15.49
CA PHE A 179 14.44 -8.37 16.30
C PHE A 179 13.22 -9.06 15.70
N VAL A 180 13.26 -10.38 15.69
CA VAL A 180 12.20 -11.23 15.17
C VAL A 180 11.87 -12.30 16.21
N PRO A 181 10.65 -12.27 16.79
CA PRO A 181 10.20 -13.29 17.73
C PRO A 181 10.07 -14.66 17.07
N LYS A 182 10.26 -15.72 17.85
CA LYS A 182 9.92 -17.09 17.45
C LYS A 182 8.47 -17.14 16.95
N GLY A 183 8.23 -17.89 15.89
CA GLY A 183 6.92 -18.06 15.28
C GLY A 183 6.58 -17.03 14.21
N SER A 184 7.41 -15.98 14.03
CA SER A 184 7.22 -15.02 12.96
C SER A 184 7.48 -15.65 11.59
N ALA A 185 6.62 -15.32 10.62
CA ALA A 185 6.78 -15.75 9.22
C ALA A 185 6.83 -14.51 8.31
N TRP A 186 7.65 -14.58 7.27
CA TRP A 186 7.87 -13.49 6.31
C TRP A 186 7.97 -14.06 4.91
N GLU A 187 7.25 -13.45 3.99
CA GLU A 187 7.35 -13.80 2.57
C GLU A 187 8.62 -13.22 1.97
N TRP A 188 9.23 -13.97 1.07
CA TRP A 188 10.40 -13.53 0.35
C TRP A 188 10.22 -13.64 -1.17
N SER A 189 10.84 -12.72 -1.89
CA SER A 189 10.85 -12.73 -3.35
C SER A 189 12.14 -13.33 -3.91
N GLN A 190 13.24 -13.25 -3.15
CA GLN A 190 14.54 -13.84 -3.54
C GLN A 190 15.27 -14.34 -2.30
N LEU A 191 15.74 -15.58 -2.37
CA LEU A 191 16.63 -16.18 -1.37
C LEU A 191 17.94 -16.61 -2.04
N THR A 192 19.07 -16.17 -1.49
CA THR A 192 20.39 -16.58 -1.94
C THR A 192 21.06 -17.39 -0.84
N MET A 193 21.33 -18.64 -1.12
CA MET A 193 22.06 -19.54 -0.25
C MET A 193 23.54 -19.48 -0.59
N PHE A 194 24.38 -19.30 0.41
CA PHE A 194 25.83 -19.32 0.24
C PHE A 194 26.36 -20.65 0.78
N ALA A 195 27.00 -21.45 -0.08
CA ALA A 195 27.58 -22.73 0.31
C ALA A 195 28.63 -22.56 1.43
N GLY A 196 28.52 -23.37 2.49
CA GLY A 196 29.42 -23.31 3.63
C GLY A 196 29.29 -22.08 4.54
N GLN A 197 28.31 -21.19 4.30
CA GLN A 197 28.10 -20.02 5.13
C GLN A 197 26.95 -20.23 6.12
N THR A 198 27.07 -19.67 7.31
CA THR A 198 26.05 -19.72 8.36
C THR A 198 24.92 -18.72 8.12
N HIS A 199 25.11 -17.76 7.25
CA HIS A 199 24.14 -16.73 6.90
C HIS A 199 23.65 -16.89 5.46
N GLN A 200 22.39 -16.56 5.25
CA GLN A 200 21.75 -16.51 3.93
C GLN A 200 21.22 -15.10 3.69
N ARG A 201 21.12 -14.70 2.44
CA ARG A 201 20.56 -13.42 2.03
C ARG A 201 19.12 -13.62 1.56
N VAL A 202 18.22 -12.82 2.07
CA VAL A 202 16.81 -12.83 1.71
C VAL A 202 16.36 -11.42 1.31
N LEU A 203 15.59 -11.34 0.21
CA LEU A 203 14.86 -10.15 -0.19
C LEU A 203 13.42 -10.35 0.25
N LEU A 204 12.97 -9.60 1.24
CA LEU A 204 11.60 -9.71 1.75
C LEU A 204 10.61 -9.05 0.78
N SER A 205 9.46 -9.71 0.58
CA SER A 205 8.43 -9.21 -0.34
C SER A 205 7.77 -7.92 0.16
N ALA A 206 7.65 -7.77 1.47
CA ALA A 206 6.93 -6.67 2.10
C ALA A 206 7.59 -5.29 1.94
N ASP A 207 8.91 -5.22 2.05
CA ASP A 207 9.65 -3.96 2.05
C ASP A 207 10.68 -3.85 0.92
N GLN A 208 10.78 -4.92 0.09
CA GLN A 208 11.77 -5.06 -1.00
C GLN A 208 13.21 -4.81 -0.52
N LYS A 209 13.48 -5.01 0.78
CA LYS A 209 14.80 -4.82 1.37
C LYS A 209 15.53 -6.14 1.48
N GLN A 210 16.84 -6.04 1.29
CA GLN A 210 17.75 -7.14 1.44
C GLN A 210 18.15 -7.28 2.90
N TRP A 211 18.04 -8.51 3.41
CA TRP A 211 18.41 -8.87 4.76
C TRP A 211 19.31 -10.11 4.77
N TYR A 212 20.08 -10.28 5.83
CA TYR A 212 20.83 -11.49 6.12
C TYR A 212 20.21 -12.19 7.32
N ILE A 213 20.03 -13.49 7.21
CA ILE A 213 19.47 -14.36 8.24
C ILE A 213 20.49 -15.43 8.62
N PHE A 214 20.56 -15.82 9.90
CA PHE A 214 21.34 -16.95 10.35
C PHE A 214 20.57 -18.24 10.06
N ALA A 215 21.04 -19.04 9.13
CA ALA A 215 20.27 -20.12 8.51
C ALA A 215 19.65 -21.11 9.51
N GLU A 216 20.36 -21.42 10.60
CA GLU A 216 19.88 -22.36 11.61
C GLU A 216 18.64 -21.89 12.39
N HIS A 217 18.44 -20.57 12.49
CA HIS A 217 17.31 -19.98 13.20
C HIS A 217 16.04 -19.92 12.36
N TRP A 218 16.12 -20.24 11.07
CA TRP A 218 15.03 -20.11 10.14
C TRP A 218 14.68 -21.40 9.45
N LYS A 219 13.45 -21.52 9.02
CA LYS A 219 12.94 -22.60 8.16
C LYS A 219 12.27 -21.97 6.95
N ILE A 220 12.58 -22.48 5.77
CA ILE A 220 11.82 -22.19 4.55
C ILE A 220 10.62 -23.13 4.60
N ILE A 221 9.44 -22.57 4.44
CA ILE A 221 8.18 -23.31 4.44
C ILE A 221 7.40 -22.98 3.17
N ASN A 222 6.69 -23.95 2.68
CA ASN A 222 5.79 -23.78 1.54
C ASN A 222 4.41 -23.27 2.00
N ASP A 223 4.05 -23.54 3.26
CA ASP A 223 2.83 -23.07 3.90
C ASP A 223 3.16 -22.44 5.25
N VAL A 224 2.45 -21.37 5.62
CA VAL A 224 2.58 -20.77 6.96
C VAL A 224 1.95 -21.73 7.96
N PRO A 225 2.68 -22.17 9.02
CA PRO A 225 2.09 -23.04 10.04
C PRO A 225 0.88 -22.39 10.70
N ASP A 226 -0.14 -23.18 11.01
CA ASP A 226 -1.28 -22.72 11.78
C ASP A 226 -0.81 -22.06 13.08
N GLY A 227 -1.23 -20.81 13.30
CA GLY A 227 -0.81 -19.99 14.44
C GLY A 227 0.48 -19.18 14.26
N ALA A 228 1.13 -19.20 13.10
CA ALA A 228 2.21 -18.29 12.82
C ALA A 228 1.68 -16.87 12.55
N VAL A 229 2.27 -15.86 13.21
CA VAL A 229 1.94 -14.46 12.97
C VAL A 229 2.77 -13.94 11.80
N THR A 230 2.10 -13.57 10.71
CA THR A 230 2.78 -12.92 9.57
C THR A 230 2.95 -11.45 9.89
N LEU A 231 4.19 -11.01 10.14
CA LEU A 231 4.52 -9.61 10.42
C LEU A 231 4.94 -8.92 9.12
N ASN A 232 3.98 -8.52 8.30
CA ASN A 232 4.25 -7.66 7.15
C ASN A 232 4.24 -6.20 7.58
N LYS A 233 5.42 -5.64 7.85
CA LYS A 233 5.56 -4.20 8.12
C LYS A 233 5.45 -3.45 6.80
N GLY A 234 4.23 -2.94 6.47
CA GLY A 234 4.01 -2.13 5.27
C GLY A 234 2.93 -2.60 4.30
N ALA A 235 2.68 -3.91 4.16
CA ALA A 235 1.42 -4.38 3.60
C ALA A 235 0.46 -4.52 4.78
N GLY A 236 -0.55 -3.65 4.88
CA GLY A 236 -1.59 -3.85 5.87
C GLY A 236 -2.17 -5.23 5.65
N ILE A 237 -2.05 -6.10 6.64
CA ILE A 237 -2.74 -7.38 6.63
C ILE A 237 -4.21 -7.02 6.60
N ASP A 238 -4.88 -7.36 5.50
CA ASP A 238 -6.34 -7.28 5.42
C ASP A 238 -6.88 -8.47 6.22
N LEU A 239 -6.82 -8.32 7.54
CA LEU A 239 -7.44 -9.26 8.44
C LEU A 239 -8.93 -8.93 8.39
N ASP A 240 -9.76 -9.90 8.01
CA ASP A 240 -11.21 -9.82 8.20
C ASP A 240 -11.50 -9.90 9.71
N VAL A 241 -11.06 -8.84 10.41
CA VAL A 241 -11.19 -8.70 11.85
C VAL A 241 -12.46 -7.92 12.13
N LYS A 242 -13.36 -8.52 12.90
CA LYS A 242 -14.55 -7.81 13.37
C LYS A 242 -14.12 -6.57 14.16
N TYR A 243 -14.51 -5.41 13.63
CA TYR A 243 -14.22 -4.12 14.26
C TYR A 243 -15.06 -3.95 15.54
N TYR A 244 -14.41 -3.59 16.63
CA TYR A 244 -15.05 -3.14 17.85
C TYR A 244 -14.71 -1.66 18.08
N SER A 245 -15.75 -0.82 18.14
CA SER A 245 -15.57 0.60 18.40
C SER A 245 -15.28 0.83 19.88
N GLN A 246 -14.21 1.57 20.16
CA GLN A 246 -13.92 1.97 21.53
C GLN A 246 -14.90 3.04 22.08
N ARG A 247 -15.77 3.62 21.23
CA ARG A 247 -16.74 4.64 21.61
C ARG A 247 -18.03 4.08 22.22
N ASP A 248 -18.28 2.78 22.04
CA ASP A 248 -19.41 2.06 22.60
C ASP A 248 -19.11 1.32 23.89
N ASN A 249 -17.89 1.46 24.41
CA ASN A 249 -17.51 0.93 25.72
C ASN A 249 -18.26 1.64 26.84
N TYR A 250 -18.87 0.88 27.73
CA TYR A 250 -19.73 1.37 28.79
C TYR A 250 -19.00 2.19 29.86
N ARG A 251 -17.69 1.97 30.06
CA ARG A 251 -16.84 2.71 31.01
C ARG A 251 -15.45 2.93 30.44
N ASP A 252 -14.87 4.09 30.74
CA ASP A 252 -13.47 4.45 30.45
C ASP A 252 -13.05 4.28 28.97
N ALA A 253 -13.86 4.77 28.02
CA ALA A 253 -13.60 4.67 26.59
C ALA A 253 -12.17 5.07 26.19
N ASP A 254 -11.59 6.09 26.84
CA ASP A 254 -10.23 6.55 26.58
C ASP A 254 -9.13 5.60 27.04
N ARG A 255 -9.44 4.67 27.96
CA ARG A 255 -8.51 3.68 28.48
C ARG A 255 -8.62 2.31 27.83
N THR A 256 -9.62 2.10 26.97
CA THR A 256 -9.95 0.79 26.41
C THR A 256 -9.47 0.58 24.97
N CYS A 257 -8.74 1.53 24.41
CA CYS A 257 -8.18 1.42 23.06
C CYS A 257 -7.34 0.15 22.86
N TYR A 258 -6.50 -0.18 23.84
CA TYR A 258 -5.69 -1.41 23.83
C TYR A 258 -6.56 -2.67 23.94
N SER A 259 -7.58 -2.63 24.77
CA SER A 259 -8.52 -3.76 24.97
C SER A 259 -9.32 -4.07 23.73
N SER A 260 -9.82 -3.05 23.03
CA SER A 260 -10.53 -3.22 21.76
C SER A 260 -9.63 -3.86 20.69
N SER A 261 -8.38 -3.42 20.61
CA SER A 261 -7.40 -3.99 19.68
C SER A 261 -7.06 -5.45 20.02
N CYS A 262 -6.92 -5.78 21.33
CA CYS A 262 -6.68 -7.14 21.77
C CYS A 262 -7.90 -8.03 21.53
N ALA A 263 -9.11 -7.53 21.75
CA ALA A 263 -10.34 -8.27 21.49
C ALA A 263 -10.51 -8.57 19.99
N MET A 264 -10.22 -7.61 19.13
CA MET A 264 -10.20 -7.82 17.67
C MET A 264 -9.21 -8.90 17.27
N LEU A 265 -7.98 -8.84 17.79
CA LEU A 265 -6.94 -9.83 17.48
C LEU A 265 -7.32 -11.22 18.00
N LEU A 266 -7.85 -11.32 19.23
CA LEU A 266 -8.24 -12.59 19.84
C LEU A 266 -9.41 -13.24 19.09
N ASN A 267 -10.40 -12.44 18.68
CA ASN A 267 -11.53 -12.95 17.91
C ASN A 267 -11.13 -13.35 16.47
N TYR A 268 -10.09 -12.72 15.93
CA TYR A 268 -9.49 -13.14 14.67
C TYR A 268 -8.78 -14.51 14.79
N LEU A 269 -7.95 -14.67 15.83
CA LEU A 269 -7.18 -15.91 16.06
C LEU A 269 -8.07 -17.09 16.52
N LYS A 270 -9.13 -16.81 17.27
CA LYS A 270 -10.12 -17.77 17.72
C LYS A 270 -11.54 -17.19 17.62
N PRO A 271 -12.17 -17.27 16.46
CA PRO A 271 -13.52 -16.75 16.27
C PRO A 271 -14.51 -17.32 17.29
N GLY A 272 -15.31 -16.44 17.86
CA GLY A 272 -16.36 -16.81 18.82
C GLY A 272 -15.92 -16.95 20.30
N VAL A 273 -14.64 -16.74 20.61
CA VAL A 273 -14.15 -16.75 22.01
C VAL A 273 -14.60 -15.48 22.74
N ILE A 274 -14.63 -14.36 22.06
CA ILE A 274 -15.04 -13.06 22.59
C ILE A 274 -16.08 -12.46 21.67
N SER A 275 -17.21 -12.03 22.20
CA SER A 275 -18.29 -11.43 21.40
C SER A 275 -18.06 -9.94 21.10
N ASN A 276 -17.36 -9.24 22.01
CA ASN A 276 -17.01 -7.84 21.92
C ASN A 276 -15.86 -7.50 22.88
N ASP A 277 -15.36 -6.26 22.87
CA ASP A 277 -14.27 -5.79 23.72
C ASP A 277 -14.68 -5.62 25.21
N ASP A 278 -15.95 -5.35 25.50
CA ASP A 278 -16.47 -5.34 26.88
C ASP A 278 -16.37 -6.72 27.53
N GLN A 279 -16.60 -7.79 26.76
CA GLN A 279 -16.40 -9.16 27.24
C GLN A 279 -14.92 -9.44 27.51
N TYR A 280 -14.00 -8.94 26.66
CA TYR A 280 -12.56 -9.04 26.88
C TYR A 280 -12.15 -8.36 28.18
N ILE A 281 -12.61 -7.14 28.43
CA ILE A 281 -12.33 -6.38 29.66
C ILE A 281 -12.81 -7.16 30.87
N LYS A 282 -14.02 -7.68 30.86
CA LYS A 282 -14.57 -8.48 31.95
C LYS A 282 -13.79 -9.79 32.21
N THR A 283 -13.30 -10.43 31.16
CA THR A 283 -12.59 -11.71 31.25
C THR A 283 -11.15 -11.56 31.75
N VAL A 284 -10.48 -10.47 31.38
CA VAL A 284 -9.06 -10.27 31.68
C VAL A 284 -8.82 -9.50 32.97
N PHE A 285 -9.76 -8.64 33.38
CA PHE A 285 -9.63 -7.75 34.53
C PHE A 285 -10.62 -8.05 35.67
N SER A 286 -11.38 -9.15 35.60
CA SER A 286 -12.16 -9.74 36.67
C SER A 286 -11.33 -10.73 37.49
#